data_e6002dfcc575bd26cedcfd8f4fa256f2
#
_entry.id   e6002dfcc575bd26cedcfd8f4fa256f2
#
_cell.length_a   1.000
_cell.length_b   1.000
_cell.length_c   1.000
_cell.angle_alpha   90.00
_cell.angle_beta   90.00
_cell.angle_gamma   90.00
#
_symmetry.space_group_name_H-M   'P 1'
#
loop_
_entity.id
_entity.type
_entity.pdbx_description
1 polymer ?
#
loop_
_entity_poly.entity_id
_entity_poly.type
_entity_poly.pdbx_seq_one_letter_code
_entity_poly.pdbx_strand_id
1 'polypeptide(L)'
;MMEEKVVYIDNQKFVLPEVSDIREHWIQVREGIQDILDANPQLTFLPEDVYSECVNGRATLMLSPIGFLVLTQEVDQFTQDKTLLIWIAYTYEKGKHNWITHHEWFEQLAIELDCRFIEARSSVPAMEEYALNN
;
A
#
# COMPACT_ATOMS: atom_id res chain seq x y z
N MET A 1 -18.18 -16.30 -6.05
CA MET A 1 -17.27 -16.36 -4.89
C MET A 1 -15.85 -16.08 -5.37
N MET A 2 -15.20 -15.07 -4.81
CA MET A 2 -13.83 -14.75 -5.22
C MET A 2 -12.86 -15.69 -4.52
N GLU A 3 -11.96 -16.28 -5.30
CA GLU A 3 -10.90 -17.10 -4.74
C GLU A 3 -9.81 -16.17 -4.16
N GLU A 4 -9.32 -16.53 -2.97
CA GLU A 4 -8.20 -15.82 -2.39
C GLU A 4 -6.95 -16.10 -3.22
N LYS A 5 -6.24 -15.03 -3.58
CA LYS A 5 -4.95 -15.16 -4.24
C LYS A 5 -3.90 -15.43 -3.18
N VAL A 6 -3.15 -16.49 -3.35
CA VAL A 6 -2.19 -16.98 -2.37
C VAL A 6 -0.81 -17.05 -3.00
N VAL A 7 0.20 -16.70 -2.22
CA VAL A 7 1.61 -16.85 -2.59
C VAL A 7 2.36 -17.51 -1.44
N TYR A 8 3.42 -18.26 -1.76
CA TYR A 8 4.27 -18.90 -0.75
C TYR A 8 5.65 -18.21 -0.78
N ILE A 9 6.07 -17.75 0.37
CA ILE A 9 7.39 -17.12 0.58
C ILE A 9 8.07 -17.89 1.71
N ASP A 10 9.24 -18.48 1.44
CA ASP A 10 9.97 -19.29 2.41
C ASP A 10 9.09 -20.38 3.04
N ASN A 11 8.27 -21.04 2.21
CA ASN A 11 7.33 -22.09 2.61
C ASN A 11 6.18 -21.63 3.51
N GLN A 12 6.01 -20.32 3.67
CA GLN A 12 4.87 -19.75 4.40
C GLN A 12 3.82 -19.26 3.42
N LYS A 13 2.57 -19.56 3.75
CA LYS A 13 1.43 -19.14 2.93
C LYS A 13 1.04 -17.70 3.26
N PHE A 14 0.93 -16.85 2.24
CA PHE A 14 0.44 -15.49 2.37
C PHE A 14 -0.75 -15.27 1.44
N VAL A 15 -1.78 -14.62 1.95
CA VAL A 15 -2.92 -14.20 1.14
C VAL A 15 -2.60 -12.82 0.58
N LEU A 16 -2.63 -12.69 -0.75
CA LEU A 16 -2.34 -11.42 -1.40
C LEU A 16 -3.46 -10.41 -1.15
N PRO A 17 -3.12 -9.11 -1.08
CA PRO A 17 -4.14 -8.09 -0.85
C PRO A 17 -5.09 -7.96 -2.04
N GLU A 18 -6.33 -7.57 -1.73
CA GLU A 18 -7.39 -7.38 -2.72
C GLU A 18 -7.92 -5.95 -2.66
N VAL A 19 -8.25 -5.41 -3.83
CA VAL A 19 -8.91 -4.10 -3.92
C VAL A 19 -10.20 -4.12 -3.13
N SER A 20 -10.39 -3.12 -2.27
CA SER A 20 -11.50 -3.09 -1.32
C SER A 20 -12.10 -1.69 -1.25
N ASP A 21 -13.37 -1.62 -0.88
CA ASP A 21 -14.09 -0.35 -0.71
C ASP A 21 -13.80 0.21 0.69
N ILE A 22 -13.13 1.34 0.76
CA ILE A 22 -12.75 1.97 2.03
C ILE A 22 -13.98 2.28 2.90
N ARG A 23 -15.14 2.53 2.30
CA ARG A 23 -16.36 2.85 3.03
C ARG A 23 -16.82 1.66 3.89
N GLU A 24 -16.57 0.44 3.43
CA GLU A 24 -16.95 -0.77 4.14
C GLU A 24 -15.99 -1.14 5.26
N HIS A 25 -14.76 -0.58 5.26
CA HIS A 25 -13.70 -0.93 6.20
C HIS A 25 -13.13 0.28 6.92
N TRP A 26 -13.87 1.39 6.93
CA TRP A 26 -13.34 2.69 7.37
C TRP A 26 -12.83 2.71 8.82
N ILE A 27 -13.57 2.11 9.73
CA ILE A 27 -13.18 2.12 11.15
C ILE A 27 -11.80 1.47 11.32
N GLN A 28 -11.62 0.30 10.75
CA GLN A 28 -10.37 -0.47 10.80
C GLN A 28 -9.22 0.29 10.13
N VAL A 29 -9.45 0.82 8.94
CA VAL A 29 -8.44 1.55 8.17
C VAL A 29 -8.07 2.86 8.87
N ARG A 30 -9.05 3.58 9.38
CA ARG A 30 -8.84 4.84 10.10
C ARG A 30 -7.92 4.64 11.31
N GLU A 31 -8.15 3.59 12.08
CA GLU A 31 -7.32 3.28 13.25
C GLU A 31 -5.87 3.00 12.85
N GLY A 32 -5.66 2.25 11.78
CA GLY A 32 -4.32 1.96 11.28
C GLY A 32 -3.61 3.22 10.78
N ILE A 33 -4.31 4.10 10.07
CA ILE A 33 -3.75 5.35 9.61
C ILE A 33 -3.39 6.24 10.80
N GLN A 34 -4.24 6.29 11.81
CA GLN A 34 -3.98 7.09 13.00
C GLN A 34 -2.74 6.59 13.74
N ASP A 35 -2.54 5.27 13.82
CA ASP A 35 -1.32 4.69 14.40
C ASP A 35 -0.07 5.18 13.66
N ILE A 36 -0.12 5.21 12.33
CA ILE A 36 0.99 5.69 11.51
C ILE A 36 1.26 7.17 11.80
N LEU A 37 0.21 7.99 11.85
CA LEU A 37 0.35 9.42 12.10
C LEU A 37 0.89 9.71 13.49
N ASP A 38 0.45 8.96 14.49
CA ASP A 38 0.92 9.11 15.87
C ASP A 38 2.42 8.75 15.99
N ALA A 39 2.88 7.78 15.20
CA ALA A 39 4.27 7.35 15.19
C ALA A 39 5.16 8.24 14.31
N ASN A 40 4.58 9.07 13.47
CA ASN A 40 5.30 9.91 12.49
C ASN A 40 4.79 11.35 12.53
N PRO A 41 5.15 12.13 13.57
CA PRO A 41 4.60 13.49 13.74
C PRO A 41 4.88 14.45 12.57
N GLN A 42 5.86 14.13 11.72
CA GLN A 42 6.17 14.93 10.54
C GLN A 42 5.13 14.81 9.44
N LEU A 43 4.26 13.80 9.50
CA LEU A 43 3.19 13.63 8.51
C LEU A 43 2.03 14.54 8.88
N THR A 44 1.51 15.25 7.90
CA THR A 44 0.50 16.29 8.11
C THR A 44 -0.86 16.00 7.50
N PHE A 45 -1.00 14.92 6.75
CA PHE A 45 -2.31 14.55 6.21
C PHE A 45 -3.19 13.91 7.30
N LEU A 46 -4.49 13.90 7.05
CA LEU A 46 -5.49 13.34 7.97
C LEU A 46 -5.99 11.99 7.43
N PRO A 47 -6.50 11.10 8.29
CA PRO A 47 -7.14 9.87 7.80
C PRO A 47 -8.25 10.15 6.78
N GLU A 48 -9.00 11.24 6.98
CA GLU A 48 -10.09 11.64 6.08
C GLU A 48 -9.60 12.03 4.69
N ASP A 49 -8.35 12.48 4.56
CA ASP A 49 -7.75 12.76 3.27
C ASP A 49 -7.57 11.47 2.46
N VAL A 50 -7.14 10.40 3.14
CA VAL A 50 -7.00 9.08 2.53
C VAL A 50 -8.37 8.56 2.08
N TYR A 51 -9.37 8.70 2.95
CA TYR A 51 -10.75 8.31 2.62
C TYR A 51 -11.23 9.02 1.36
N SER A 52 -11.05 10.32 1.31
CA SER A 52 -11.46 11.13 0.16
C SER A 52 -10.79 10.70 -1.13
N GLU A 53 -9.47 10.45 -1.08
CA GLU A 53 -8.74 10.02 -2.27
C GLU A 53 -9.22 8.65 -2.77
N CYS A 54 -9.51 7.73 -1.85
CA CYS A 54 -10.00 6.41 -2.23
C CYS A 54 -11.42 6.48 -2.81
N VAL A 55 -12.31 7.23 -2.16
CA VAL A 55 -13.71 7.36 -2.61
C VAL A 55 -13.78 8.03 -3.99
N ASN A 56 -12.88 8.96 -4.27
CA ASN A 56 -12.86 9.69 -5.54
C ASN A 56 -12.02 8.99 -6.62
N GLY A 57 -11.54 7.78 -6.36
CA GLY A 57 -10.83 6.99 -7.37
C GLY A 57 -9.39 7.42 -7.64
N ARG A 58 -8.82 8.30 -6.80
CA ARG A 58 -7.43 8.74 -6.93
C ARG A 58 -6.44 7.87 -6.15
N ALA A 59 -6.95 7.07 -5.24
CA ALA A 59 -6.16 6.09 -4.51
C ALA A 59 -6.94 4.78 -4.43
N THR A 60 -6.24 3.69 -4.19
CA THR A 60 -6.83 2.36 -4.10
C THR A 60 -6.46 1.72 -2.76
N LEU A 61 -7.46 1.33 -2.00
CA LEU A 61 -7.27 0.53 -0.80
C LEU A 61 -7.19 -0.94 -1.18
N MET A 62 -6.20 -1.63 -0.64
CA MET A 62 -6.08 -3.08 -0.78
C MET A 62 -5.97 -3.70 0.62
N LEU A 63 -6.82 -4.66 0.90
CA LEU A 63 -6.86 -5.36 2.19
C LEU A 63 -6.30 -6.77 2.09
N SER A 64 -5.63 -7.21 3.13
CA SER A 64 -5.22 -8.59 3.33
C SER A 64 -5.38 -8.95 4.81
N PRO A 65 -5.26 -10.24 5.17
CA PRO A 65 -5.32 -10.63 6.59
C PRO A 65 -4.22 -10.03 7.47
N ILE A 66 -3.07 -9.63 6.89
CA ILE A 66 -1.97 -9.08 7.67
C ILE A 66 -2.00 -7.56 7.81
N GLY A 67 -2.81 -6.87 7.01
CA GLY A 67 -2.85 -5.41 7.04
C GLY A 67 -3.48 -4.83 5.80
N PHE A 68 -3.12 -3.58 5.48
CA PHE A 68 -3.65 -2.93 4.28
C PHE A 68 -2.60 -2.02 3.63
N LEU A 69 -2.88 -1.72 2.37
CA LEU A 69 -2.09 -0.82 1.54
C LEU A 69 -3.00 0.25 0.96
N VAL A 70 -2.47 1.45 0.80
CA VAL A 70 -3.10 2.48 -0.03
C VAL A 70 -2.12 2.86 -1.11
N LEU A 71 -2.53 2.67 -2.36
CA LEU A 71 -1.69 2.85 -3.53
C LEU A 71 -2.24 3.98 -4.38
N THR A 72 -1.35 4.73 -5.01
CA THR A 72 -1.71 5.73 -6.02
C THR A 72 -0.80 5.57 -7.23
N GLN A 73 -1.14 6.24 -8.31
CA GLN A 73 -0.31 6.31 -9.49
C GLN A 73 -0.01 7.77 -9.78
N GLU A 74 1.24 8.07 -10.08
CA GLU A 74 1.67 9.40 -10.47
C GLU A 74 2.20 9.34 -11.89
N VAL A 75 1.89 10.36 -12.69
CA VAL A 75 2.34 10.45 -14.08
C VAL A 75 3.25 11.68 -14.21
N ASP A 76 4.46 11.47 -14.72
CA ASP A 76 5.35 12.58 -15.00
C ASP A 76 4.78 13.39 -16.17
N GLN A 77 4.64 14.69 -15.97
CA GLN A 77 4.00 15.55 -16.98
C GLN A 77 4.82 15.73 -18.26
N PHE A 78 6.12 15.48 -18.20
CA PHE A 78 7.02 15.65 -19.34
C PHE A 78 7.25 14.36 -20.11
N THR A 79 7.51 13.26 -19.39
CA THR A 79 7.84 11.98 -20.02
C THR A 79 6.65 11.04 -20.15
N GLN A 80 5.55 11.29 -19.43
CA GLN A 80 4.38 10.41 -19.32
C GLN A 80 4.70 9.08 -18.64
N ASP A 81 5.86 8.95 -18.02
CA ASP A 81 6.20 7.76 -17.22
C ASP A 81 5.30 7.71 -16.00
N LYS A 82 4.84 6.52 -15.67
CA LYS A 82 4.00 6.28 -14.48
C LYS A 82 4.82 5.72 -13.34
N THR A 83 4.46 6.13 -12.14
CA THR A 83 5.03 5.61 -10.89
C THR A 83 3.92 4.98 -10.07
N LEU A 84 4.14 3.77 -9.59
CA LEU A 84 3.27 3.16 -8.58
C LEU A 84 3.75 3.65 -7.23
N LEU A 85 2.92 4.43 -6.56
CA LEU A 85 3.25 5.03 -5.28
C LEU A 85 2.58 4.24 -4.15
N ILE A 86 3.40 3.71 -3.24
CA ILE A 86 2.92 3.10 -2.01
C ILE A 86 2.79 4.22 -1.00
N TRP A 87 1.57 4.74 -0.84
CA TRP A 87 1.32 5.85 0.07
C TRP A 87 1.28 5.41 1.52
N ILE A 88 0.58 4.30 1.78
CA ILE A 88 0.43 3.74 3.12
C ILE A 88 0.63 2.23 3.04
N ALA A 89 1.38 1.68 4.00
CA ALA A 89 1.49 0.25 4.21
C ALA A 89 1.43 0.00 5.71
N TYR A 90 0.45 -0.77 6.15
CA TYR A 90 0.17 -1.01 7.56
C TYR A 90 0.01 -2.50 7.83
N THR A 91 0.56 -2.97 8.94
CA THR A 91 0.35 -4.35 9.40
C THR A 91 -0.30 -4.31 10.78
N TYR A 92 -1.29 -5.19 11.01
CA TYR A 92 -2.03 -5.22 12.26
C TYR A 92 -1.16 -5.67 13.44
N GLU A 93 -0.20 -6.57 13.19
CA GLU A 93 0.70 -7.08 14.22
C GLU A 93 2.11 -6.56 13.93
N LYS A 94 2.56 -5.61 14.75
CA LYS A 94 3.89 -5.01 14.59
C LYS A 94 4.99 -6.05 14.80
N GLY A 95 5.97 -6.04 13.90
CA GLY A 95 7.13 -6.92 13.99
C GLY A 95 6.91 -8.34 13.51
N LYS A 96 5.67 -8.74 13.22
CA LYS A 96 5.36 -10.09 12.76
C LYS A 96 5.37 -10.19 11.24
N HIS A 97 4.88 -9.17 10.55
CA HIS A 97 4.78 -9.13 9.09
C HIS A 97 5.41 -7.86 8.56
N ASN A 98 5.98 -7.95 7.36
CA ASN A 98 6.58 -6.80 6.68
C ASN A 98 6.20 -6.86 5.21
N TRP A 99 5.60 -5.79 4.70
CA TRP A 99 5.19 -5.70 3.30
C TRP A 99 6.35 -5.84 2.31
N ILE A 100 7.59 -5.56 2.74
CA ILE A 100 8.77 -5.70 1.87
C ILE A 100 8.96 -7.14 1.38
N THR A 101 8.45 -8.14 2.13
CA THR A 101 8.52 -9.53 1.70
C THR A 101 7.70 -9.80 0.45
N HIS A 102 6.79 -8.89 0.09
CA HIS A 102 5.95 -8.99 -1.10
C HIS A 102 6.50 -8.18 -2.27
N HIS A 103 7.81 -7.90 -2.30
CA HIS A 103 8.41 -7.05 -3.32
C HIS A 103 8.16 -7.55 -4.75
N GLU A 104 8.16 -8.86 -4.96
CA GLU A 104 7.88 -9.43 -6.29
C GLU A 104 6.45 -9.13 -6.72
N TRP A 105 5.50 -9.18 -5.79
CA TRP A 105 4.12 -8.83 -6.07
C TRP A 105 3.97 -7.37 -6.47
N PHE A 106 4.66 -6.45 -5.76
CA PHE A 106 4.65 -5.03 -6.12
C PHE A 106 5.24 -4.81 -7.52
N GLU A 107 6.32 -5.49 -7.84
CA GLU A 107 6.95 -5.38 -9.15
C GLU A 107 6.01 -5.87 -10.26
N GLN A 108 5.34 -6.99 -10.03
CA GLN A 108 4.37 -7.54 -10.97
C GLN A 108 3.17 -6.60 -11.12
N LEU A 109 2.68 -6.02 -10.03
CA LEU A 109 1.58 -5.07 -10.06
C LEU A 109 1.97 -3.82 -10.88
N ALA A 110 3.18 -3.31 -10.68
CA ALA A 110 3.66 -2.16 -11.45
C ALA A 110 3.70 -2.48 -12.96
N ILE A 111 4.15 -3.66 -13.32
CA ILE A 111 4.17 -4.11 -14.72
C ILE A 111 2.75 -4.15 -15.30
N GLU A 112 1.81 -4.75 -14.56
CA GLU A 112 0.41 -4.86 -14.99
C GLU A 112 -0.26 -3.49 -15.16
N LEU A 113 0.14 -2.50 -14.35
CA LEU A 113 -0.39 -1.14 -14.41
C LEU A 113 0.40 -0.24 -15.36
N ASP A 114 1.40 -0.79 -16.05
CA ASP A 114 2.28 -0.05 -16.94
C ASP A 114 3.02 1.08 -16.22
N CYS A 115 3.41 0.83 -14.98
CA CYS A 115 4.20 1.76 -14.18
C CYS A 115 5.69 1.42 -14.32
N ARG A 116 6.48 2.41 -14.63
CA ARG A 116 7.92 2.26 -14.82
C ARG A 116 8.68 2.24 -13.50
N PHE A 117 8.16 2.95 -12.49
CA PHE A 117 8.81 3.11 -11.21
C PHE A 117 7.88 2.70 -10.07
N ILE A 118 8.51 2.35 -8.94
CA ILE A 118 7.82 2.11 -7.66
C ILE A 118 8.46 3.03 -6.64
N GLU A 119 7.64 3.80 -5.91
CA GLU A 119 8.10 4.67 -4.83
C GLU A 119 7.29 4.41 -3.58
N ALA A 120 7.91 4.63 -2.42
CA ALA A 120 7.23 4.55 -1.13
C ALA A 120 7.37 5.87 -0.39
N ARG A 121 6.32 6.32 0.28
CA ARG A 121 6.35 7.54 1.09
C ARG A 121 7.10 7.31 2.41
N SER A 122 7.48 8.40 3.07
CA SER A 122 8.18 8.35 4.35
C SER A 122 7.40 7.70 5.48
N SER A 123 6.08 7.55 5.32
CA SER A 123 5.24 6.77 6.24
C SER A 123 5.51 5.27 6.15
N VAL A 124 6.35 4.81 5.22
CA VAL A 124 6.64 3.39 5.00
C VAL A 124 8.16 3.20 4.92
N PRO A 125 8.92 3.41 6.04
CA PRO A 125 10.38 3.44 5.98
C PRO A 125 11.05 2.21 5.38
N ALA A 126 10.56 1.01 5.70
CA ALA A 126 11.13 -0.23 5.15
C ALA A 126 10.91 -0.34 3.64
N MET A 127 9.75 0.10 3.16
CA MET A 127 9.43 0.10 1.72
C MET A 127 10.19 1.20 1.00
N GLU A 128 10.40 2.33 1.64
CA GLU A 128 11.19 3.43 1.11
C GLU A 128 12.63 2.97 0.83
N GLU A 129 13.23 2.24 1.78
CA GLU A 129 14.56 1.69 1.60
C GLU A 129 14.62 0.73 0.41
N TYR A 130 13.64 -0.14 0.29
CA TYR A 130 13.51 -1.04 -0.86
C TYR A 130 13.44 -0.25 -2.18
N ALA A 131 12.60 0.78 -2.23
CA ALA A 131 12.42 1.59 -3.42
C ALA A 131 13.70 2.33 -3.84
N LEU A 132 14.46 2.81 -2.88
CA LEU A 132 15.72 3.50 -3.15
C LEU A 132 16.81 2.55 -3.70
N ASN A 133 16.76 1.28 -3.34
CA ASN A 133 17.75 0.28 -3.74
C ASN A 133 17.37 -0.46 -5.04
N ASN A 134 16.23 -0.18 -5.59
CA ASN A 134 15.73 -0.77 -6.82
C ASN A 134 15.37 0.29 -7.85
#